data_a9dfcca7dbc405f88fd5faed3a7607ad
#
_entry.id   a9dfcca7dbc405f88fd5faed3a7607ad
#
_cell.length_a   1.000
_cell.length_b   1.000
_cell.length_c   1.000
_cell.angle_alpha   90.00
_cell.angle_beta   90.00
_cell.angle_gamma   90.00
#
_symmetry.space_group_name_H-M   'P 1'
#
loop_
_entity.id
_entity.type
_entity.pdbx_description
1 polymer ?
#
loop_
_entity_poly.entity_id
_entity_poly.type
_entity_poly.pdbx_seq_one_letter_code
_entity_poly.pdbx_strand_id
1 'polypeptide(L)'
;VLGGLVVDGIKGYDNDLLVNIADLEVGRTYAVPGDDISRAVQNYWKQGLFSNVKVEADSIVGDKIYLHFKLTAQPRISVLRWNGLKKSQREELEQRVPLRVGNQVTPNLVDRTKLRIQKYFEEKGYKNVEVDVVQHEDVTADNHMIVDINVNKNDKILIRKIHITGVDPELVTPLKNAMKKTSDRSTFKKWITFSSRKFLPEKYEEDKGFIIDKLNSWGYRDALVVTDSVVPIDAKHVDIYLGIRKGKKYYVRNINWVGNTIYPSEGLAATLKMKKGDLYDQTFMMKRLQADEDAVGNQYYNNGYVFSSIKPVEVNVEGDSIDLEMRVTEGTQATLNRIRFAGNDRVYDHVIRRELRTKPGDLFSMEAIQRTVRELASMGQFDPEYLTQEIFKNIRPDGQTGTVDITYPLATKGGDQVEVSAGWGQSGIVGR
;
A
#
# COMPACT_ATOMS: atom_id res chain seq x y z
N VAL A 1 -15.72 26.66 -50.08
CA VAL A 1 -15.02 27.36 -48.97
C VAL A 1 -15.85 27.25 -47.69
N LEU A 2 -15.22 27.03 -46.51
CA LEU A 2 -15.93 27.05 -45.23
C LEU A 2 -16.30 28.51 -44.90
N GLY A 3 -17.60 28.84 -44.97
CA GLY A 3 -18.11 30.18 -44.68
C GLY A 3 -18.34 30.47 -43.21
N GLY A 4 -18.59 29.44 -42.42
CA GLY A 4 -18.80 29.52 -40.99
C GLY A 4 -18.92 28.14 -40.35
N LEU A 5 -18.60 28.08 -39.05
CA LEU A 5 -18.67 26.88 -38.22
C LEU A 5 -19.42 27.23 -36.93
N VAL A 6 -20.50 26.51 -36.67
CA VAL A 6 -21.25 26.60 -35.41
C VAL A 6 -21.22 25.27 -34.71
N VAL A 7 -20.98 25.29 -33.42
CA VAL A 7 -21.05 24.12 -32.56
C VAL A 7 -22.13 24.33 -31.51
N ASP A 8 -23.05 23.41 -31.40
CA ASP A 8 -24.24 23.53 -30.55
C ASP A 8 -24.48 22.26 -29.72
N GLY A 9 -25.15 22.42 -28.61
CA GLY A 9 -25.75 21.32 -27.87
C GLY A 9 -25.17 20.99 -26.49
N ILE A 10 -24.21 21.77 -25.94
CA ILE A 10 -23.62 21.45 -24.64
C ILE A 10 -23.59 22.64 -23.69
N LYS A 11 -24.43 22.62 -22.67
CA LYS A 11 -24.38 23.60 -21.59
C LYS A 11 -23.14 23.35 -20.70
N GLY A 12 -22.40 24.43 -20.44
CA GLY A 12 -21.24 24.38 -19.51
C GLY A 12 -19.88 24.13 -20.17
N TYR A 13 -19.79 24.09 -21.49
CA TYR A 13 -18.54 24.09 -22.24
C TYR A 13 -18.36 25.41 -22.95
N ASP A 14 -17.12 25.87 -23.05
CA ASP A 14 -16.78 27.08 -23.83
C ASP A 14 -16.91 26.77 -25.33
N ASN A 15 -17.69 27.55 -26.02
CA ASN A 15 -17.92 27.38 -27.45
C ASN A 15 -16.64 27.50 -28.28
N ASP A 16 -15.72 28.37 -27.91
CA ASP A 16 -14.45 28.54 -28.62
C ASP A 16 -13.58 27.30 -28.50
N LEU A 17 -13.59 26.64 -27.33
CA LEU A 17 -12.95 25.38 -27.12
C LEU A 17 -13.55 24.26 -27.99
N LEU A 18 -14.87 24.19 -28.05
CA LEU A 18 -15.57 23.21 -28.88
C LEU A 18 -15.28 23.41 -30.38
N VAL A 19 -15.27 24.66 -30.87
CA VAL A 19 -14.90 24.98 -32.25
C VAL A 19 -13.44 24.54 -32.54
N ASN A 20 -12.53 24.80 -31.65
CA ASN A 20 -11.12 24.43 -31.82
C ASN A 20 -10.89 22.90 -31.90
N ILE A 21 -11.72 22.09 -31.27
CA ILE A 21 -11.65 20.63 -31.37
C ILE A 21 -11.89 20.12 -32.80
N ALA A 22 -12.75 20.83 -33.58
CA ALA A 22 -13.03 20.48 -34.97
C ALA A 22 -11.76 20.56 -35.85
N ASP A 23 -10.81 21.44 -35.50
CA ASP A 23 -9.58 21.71 -36.27
C ASP A 23 -9.91 22.11 -37.72
N LEU A 24 -10.94 22.96 -37.88
CA LEU A 24 -11.39 23.51 -39.16
C LEU A 24 -11.29 25.03 -39.12
N GLU A 25 -10.70 25.64 -40.16
CA GLU A 25 -10.49 27.08 -40.30
C GLU A 25 -11.53 27.68 -41.25
N VAL A 26 -12.26 28.70 -40.80
CA VAL A 26 -13.17 29.46 -41.65
C VAL A 26 -12.38 30.21 -42.71
N GLY A 27 -12.85 30.17 -43.95
CA GLY A 27 -12.20 30.74 -45.12
C GLY A 27 -11.33 29.76 -45.92
N ARG A 28 -11.06 28.57 -45.38
CA ARG A 28 -10.31 27.51 -46.06
C ARG A 28 -11.23 26.61 -46.90
N THR A 29 -10.67 26.00 -47.95
CA THR A 29 -11.40 25.09 -48.82
C THR A 29 -11.30 23.66 -48.35
N TYR A 30 -12.43 23.00 -48.15
CA TYR A 30 -12.56 21.60 -47.73
C TYR A 30 -13.51 20.87 -48.68
N ALA A 31 -13.27 19.56 -48.87
CA ALA A 31 -14.25 18.70 -49.52
C ALA A 31 -15.38 18.38 -48.51
N VAL A 32 -16.63 18.54 -48.94
CA VAL A 32 -17.81 18.25 -48.11
C VAL A 32 -18.80 17.42 -48.92
N PRO A 33 -19.06 16.15 -48.59
CA PRO A 33 -18.36 15.35 -47.57
C PRO A 33 -16.92 15.05 -47.95
N GLY A 34 -16.04 14.91 -46.93
CA GLY A 34 -14.61 14.62 -47.12
C GLY A 34 -13.87 14.26 -45.87
N ASP A 35 -12.58 13.93 -46.05
CA ASP A 35 -11.71 13.38 -44.96
C ASP A 35 -11.49 14.40 -43.81
N ASP A 36 -11.45 15.70 -44.14
CA ASP A 36 -11.26 16.72 -43.11
C ASP A 36 -12.49 16.83 -42.19
N ILE A 37 -13.69 16.71 -42.74
CA ILE A 37 -14.92 16.68 -41.93
C ILE A 37 -14.98 15.40 -41.10
N SER A 38 -14.60 14.27 -41.69
CA SER A 38 -14.51 12.99 -40.97
C SER A 38 -13.49 13.07 -39.83
N ARG A 39 -12.34 13.72 -40.01
CA ARG A 39 -11.33 13.97 -39.00
C ARG A 39 -11.88 14.88 -37.88
N ALA A 40 -12.60 15.95 -38.22
CA ALA A 40 -13.23 16.78 -37.24
C ALA A 40 -14.21 16.01 -36.34
N VAL A 41 -15.05 15.16 -36.92
CA VAL A 41 -15.93 14.26 -36.14
C VAL A 41 -15.13 13.33 -35.25
N GLN A 42 -14.04 12.71 -35.76
CA GLN A 42 -13.15 11.84 -34.97
C GLN A 42 -12.46 12.58 -33.81
N ASN A 43 -12.10 13.85 -34.01
CA ASN A 43 -11.52 14.69 -32.98
C ASN A 43 -12.47 14.88 -31.78
N TYR A 44 -13.75 15.08 -32.03
CA TYR A 44 -14.75 15.10 -30.97
C TYR A 44 -14.88 13.75 -30.27
N TRP A 45 -14.93 12.63 -31.00
CA TRP A 45 -14.99 11.28 -30.42
C TRP A 45 -13.79 10.95 -29.55
N LYS A 46 -12.58 11.38 -29.94
CA LYS A 46 -11.35 11.18 -29.16
C LYS A 46 -11.40 11.83 -27.78
N GLN A 47 -12.20 12.89 -27.60
CA GLN A 47 -12.37 13.51 -26.27
C GLN A 47 -13.08 12.60 -25.28
N GLY A 48 -13.87 11.63 -25.73
CA GLY A 48 -14.64 10.73 -24.88
C GLY A 48 -15.76 11.39 -24.07
N LEU A 49 -16.07 12.67 -24.36
CA LEU A 49 -17.03 13.48 -23.62
C LEU A 49 -18.43 13.48 -24.27
N PHE A 50 -18.53 12.99 -25.50
CA PHE A 50 -19.75 13.08 -26.33
C PHE A 50 -20.33 11.69 -26.57
N SER A 51 -21.65 11.59 -26.50
CA SER A 51 -22.41 10.38 -26.86
C SER A 51 -22.88 10.40 -28.31
N ASN A 52 -22.97 11.59 -28.92
CA ASN A 52 -23.30 11.77 -30.32
C ASN A 52 -22.62 13.01 -30.92
N VAL A 53 -22.19 12.89 -32.17
CA VAL A 53 -21.61 13.98 -32.98
C VAL A 53 -22.26 13.94 -34.34
N LYS A 54 -23.07 14.94 -34.64
CA LYS A 54 -23.77 15.08 -35.92
C LYS A 54 -23.30 16.34 -36.61
N VAL A 55 -22.99 16.24 -37.90
CA VAL A 55 -22.60 17.38 -38.74
C VAL A 55 -23.67 17.61 -39.78
N GLU A 56 -24.16 18.84 -39.86
CA GLU A 56 -25.16 19.27 -40.83
C GLU A 56 -24.64 20.48 -41.61
N ALA A 57 -25.01 20.58 -42.87
CA ALA A 57 -24.83 21.81 -43.63
C ALA A 57 -26.03 22.72 -43.35
N ASP A 58 -25.79 23.80 -42.63
CA ASP A 58 -26.85 24.76 -42.24
C ASP A 58 -27.30 25.56 -43.43
N SER A 59 -26.36 26.05 -44.27
CA SER A 59 -26.65 26.76 -45.50
C SER A 59 -25.48 26.68 -46.49
N ILE A 60 -25.78 26.85 -47.77
CA ILE A 60 -24.80 27.00 -48.84
C ILE A 60 -25.14 28.31 -49.60
N VAL A 61 -24.20 29.25 -49.56
CA VAL A 61 -24.34 30.55 -50.20
C VAL A 61 -23.21 30.78 -51.18
N GLY A 62 -23.49 30.64 -52.47
CA GLY A 62 -22.48 30.69 -53.52
C GLY A 62 -21.50 29.50 -53.39
N ASP A 63 -20.22 29.80 -53.23
CA ASP A 63 -19.15 28.82 -53.00
C ASP A 63 -18.86 28.54 -51.51
N LYS A 64 -19.63 29.15 -50.60
CA LYS A 64 -19.47 29.04 -49.16
C LYS A 64 -20.47 28.09 -48.56
N ILE A 65 -19.96 27.13 -47.70
CA ILE A 65 -20.78 26.25 -46.90
C ILE A 65 -20.65 26.63 -45.42
N TYR A 66 -21.76 26.60 -44.70
CA TYR A 66 -21.85 26.82 -43.27
C TYR A 66 -22.15 25.48 -42.59
N LEU A 67 -21.24 25.05 -41.71
CA LEU A 67 -21.35 23.76 -41.02
C LEU A 67 -21.85 23.96 -39.61
N HIS A 68 -22.72 23.05 -39.19
CA HIS A 68 -23.27 23.01 -37.86
C HIS A 68 -22.96 21.63 -37.23
N PHE A 69 -22.15 21.63 -36.18
CA PHE A 69 -21.87 20.46 -35.36
C PHE A 69 -22.83 20.41 -34.17
N LYS A 70 -23.68 19.42 -34.15
CA LYS A 70 -24.59 19.13 -33.03
C LYS A 70 -23.95 18.05 -32.15
N LEU A 71 -23.53 18.43 -30.95
CA LEU A 71 -22.90 17.56 -29.98
C LEU A 71 -23.89 17.19 -28.89
N THR A 72 -23.89 15.91 -28.47
CA THR A 72 -24.62 15.47 -27.30
C THR A 72 -23.58 14.99 -26.26
N ALA A 73 -23.61 15.55 -25.05
CA ALA A 73 -22.72 15.16 -24.00
C ALA A 73 -23.01 13.72 -23.53
N GLN A 74 -22.00 13.05 -23.03
CA GLN A 74 -22.21 11.78 -22.29
C GLN A 74 -23.17 12.04 -21.12
N PRO A 75 -24.11 11.13 -20.88
CA PRO A 75 -25.10 11.29 -19.81
C PRO A 75 -24.42 11.32 -18.44
N ARG A 76 -25.05 12.02 -17.50
CA ARG A 76 -24.60 12.06 -16.11
C ARG A 76 -25.34 11.01 -15.27
N ILE A 77 -24.66 10.50 -14.25
CA ILE A 77 -25.24 9.54 -13.32
C ILE A 77 -26.19 10.27 -12.38
N SER A 78 -27.48 9.95 -12.43
CA SER A 78 -28.50 10.39 -11.46
C SER A 78 -28.52 9.49 -10.23
N VAL A 79 -28.43 8.18 -10.44
CA VAL A 79 -28.49 7.17 -9.38
C VAL A 79 -27.42 6.12 -9.63
N LEU A 80 -26.69 5.75 -8.56
CA LEU A 80 -25.71 4.68 -8.56
C LEU A 80 -26.18 3.58 -7.62
N ARG A 81 -26.46 2.38 -8.14
CA ARG A 81 -26.90 1.22 -7.38
C ARG A 81 -25.83 0.15 -7.33
N TRP A 82 -25.69 -0.46 -6.17
CA TRP A 82 -24.70 -1.52 -5.92
C TRP A 82 -25.41 -2.83 -5.59
N ASN A 83 -25.12 -3.88 -6.35
CA ASN A 83 -25.69 -5.20 -6.15
C ASN A 83 -24.59 -6.24 -5.85
N GLY A 84 -24.89 -7.25 -5.03
CA GLY A 84 -23.95 -8.32 -4.68
C GLY A 84 -22.95 -7.98 -3.56
N LEU A 85 -23.07 -6.82 -2.91
CA LEU A 85 -22.17 -6.35 -1.87
C LEU A 85 -22.82 -6.31 -0.48
N LYS A 86 -21.99 -6.49 0.56
CA LYS A 86 -22.35 -6.15 1.94
C LYS A 86 -22.22 -4.62 2.12
N LYS A 87 -22.95 -4.05 3.09
CA LYS A 87 -22.95 -2.61 3.38
C LYS A 87 -21.52 -2.04 3.56
N SER A 88 -20.71 -2.69 4.40
CA SER A 88 -19.31 -2.26 4.64
C SER A 88 -18.43 -2.29 3.38
N GLN A 89 -18.62 -3.29 2.52
CA GLN A 89 -17.89 -3.39 1.26
C GLN A 89 -18.28 -2.28 0.28
N ARG A 90 -19.58 -1.96 0.24
CA ARG A 90 -20.09 -0.86 -0.56
C ARG A 90 -19.49 0.47 -0.09
N GLU A 91 -19.54 0.78 1.19
CA GLU A 91 -18.99 2.00 1.78
C GLU A 91 -17.49 2.18 1.48
N GLU A 92 -16.69 1.11 1.60
CA GLU A 92 -15.27 1.14 1.22
C GLU A 92 -15.07 1.38 -0.28
N LEU A 93 -15.86 0.73 -1.14
CA LEU A 93 -15.75 0.86 -2.59
C LEU A 93 -16.21 2.22 -3.10
N GLU A 94 -17.26 2.79 -2.53
CA GLU A 94 -17.71 4.14 -2.86
C GLU A 94 -16.63 5.21 -2.67
N GLN A 95 -15.68 5.00 -1.75
CA GLN A 95 -14.54 5.90 -1.57
C GLN A 95 -13.40 5.63 -2.57
N ARG A 96 -13.26 4.39 -3.04
CA ARG A 96 -12.14 3.95 -3.88
C ARG A 96 -12.39 4.05 -5.38
N VAL A 97 -13.65 3.91 -5.81
CA VAL A 97 -14.00 3.96 -7.23
C VAL A 97 -14.19 5.39 -7.72
N PRO A 98 -13.85 5.66 -8.99
CA PRO A 98 -14.01 7.00 -9.54
C PRO A 98 -15.45 7.31 -9.98
N LEU A 99 -16.29 6.30 -10.19
CA LEU A 99 -17.67 6.46 -10.66
C LEU A 99 -18.56 6.93 -9.51
N ARG A 100 -19.20 8.10 -9.67
CA ARG A 100 -20.05 8.73 -8.65
C ARG A 100 -21.24 9.40 -9.27
N VAL A 101 -22.30 9.59 -8.49
CA VAL A 101 -23.45 10.41 -8.89
C VAL A 101 -22.97 11.79 -9.33
N GLY A 102 -23.51 12.29 -10.44
CA GLY A 102 -23.13 13.56 -11.09
C GLY A 102 -21.98 13.45 -12.08
N ASN A 103 -21.19 12.37 -12.10
CA ASN A 103 -20.16 12.15 -13.12
C ASN A 103 -20.80 11.85 -14.48
N GLN A 104 -20.11 12.20 -15.56
CA GLN A 104 -20.42 11.69 -16.89
C GLN A 104 -20.07 10.21 -16.98
N VAL A 105 -20.91 9.43 -17.65
CA VAL A 105 -20.66 8.00 -17.88
C VAL A 105 -19.80 7.86 -19.14
N THR A 106 -18.50 7.68 -18.94
CA THR A 106 -17.55 7.43 -20.05
C THR A 106 -17.05 5.99 -19.99
N PRO A 107 -16.73 5.35 -21.14
CA PRO A 107 -16.17 4.00 -21.16
C PRO A 107 -14.95 3.84 -20.26
N ASN A 108 -14.02 4.79 -20.30
CA ASN A 108 -12.82 4.79 -19.46
C ASN A 108 -13.15 4.78 -17.96
N LEU A 109 -14.16 5.58 -17.56
CA LEU A 109 -14.57 5.65 -16.16
C LEU A 109 -15.20 4.34 -15.69
N VAL A 110 -15.96 3.69 -16.54
CA VAL A 110 -16.56 2.37 -16.29
C VAL A 110 -15.47 1.31 -16.14
N ASP A 111 -14.52 1.25 -17.08
CA ASP A 111 -13.43 0.26 -17.06
C ASP A 111 -12.53 0.44 -15.83
N ARG A 112 -12.18 1.66 -15.49
CA ARG A 112 -11.42 1.96 -14.26
C ARG A 112 -12.18 1.55 -13.00
N THR A 113 -13.48 1.70 -12.99
CA THR A 113 -14.32 1.27 -11.87
C THR A 113 -14.32 -0.25 -11.74
N LYS A 114 -14.51 -0.98 -12.86
CA LYS A 114 -14.44 -2.44 -12.88
C LYS A 114 -13.09 -2.94 -12.36
N LEU A 115 -11.97 -2.40 -12.86
CA LEU A 115 -10.63 -2.76 -12.42
C LEU A 115 -10.41 -2.51 -10.92
N ARG A 116 -10.89 -1.39 -10.39
CA ARG A 116 -10.75 -1.08 -8.96
C ARG A 116 -11.55 -2.02 -8.08
N ILE A 117 -12.76 -2.40 -8.50
CA ILE A 117 -13.58 -3.37 -7.78
C ILE A 117 -12.92 -4.75 -7.82
N GLN A 118 -12.44 -5.19 -8.98
CA GLN A 118 -11.74 -6.47 -9.12
C GLN A 118 -10.52 -6.52 -8.21
N LYS A 119 -9.64 -5.51 -8.26
CA LYS A 119 -8.45 -5.42 -7.41
C LYS A 119 -8.79 -5.45 -5.91
N TYR A 120 -9.81 -4.72 -5.49
CA TYR A 120 -10.27 -4.72 -4.10
C TYR A 120 -10.64 -6.12 -3.60
N PHE A 121 -11.32 -6.91 -4.43
CA PHE A 121 -11.69 -8.27 -4.06
C PHE A 121 -10.56 -9.28 -4.22
N GLU A 122 -9.64 -9.08 -5.16
CA GLU A 122 -8.40 -9.86 -5.28
C GLU A 122 -7.54 -9.73 -4.03
N GLU A 123 -7.38 -8.52 -3.48
CA GLU A 123 -6.72 -8.26 -2.20
C GLU A 123 -7.38 -9.00 -1.02
N LYS A 124 -8.66 -9.34 -1.15
CA LYS A 124 -9.44 -10.11 -0.15
C LYS A 124 -9.51 -11.62 -0.44
N GLY A 125 -8.80 -12.09 -1.49
CA GLY A 125 -8.66 -13.51 -1.84
C GLY A 125 -9.72 -14.06 -2.79
N TYR A 126 -10.45 -13.21 -3.50
CA TYR A 126 -11.37 -13.61 -4.56
C TYR A 126 -10.65 -13.48 -5.91
N LYS A 127 -10.58 -14.52 -6.71
CA LYS A 127 -9.81 -14.51 -7.97
C LYS A 127 -10.65 -14.20 -9.21
N ASN A 128 -11.87 -14.68 -9.24
CA ASN A 128 -12.72 -14.61 -10.43
C ASN A 128 -13.90 -13.66 -10.17
N VAL A 129 -13.59 -12.39 -9.89
CA VAL A 129 -14.62 -11.39 -9.62
C VAL A 129 -15.13 -10.84 -10.95
N GLU A 130 -16.41 -11.05 -11.18
CA GLU A 130 -17.13 -10.49 -12.33
C GLU A 130 -17.81 -9.20 -11.91
N VAL A 131 -17.56 -8.15 -12.66
CA VAL A 131 -18.18 -6.85 -12.45
C VAL A 131 -18.87 -6.43 -13.73
N ASP A 132 -20.19 -6.32 -13.65
CA ASP A 132 -21.00 -5.81 -14.74
C ASP A 132 -21.55 -4.44 -14.37
N VAL A 133 -21.49 -3.49 -15.33
CA VAL A 133 -21.99 -2.14 -15.16
C VAL A 133 -23.05 -1.91 -16.21
N VAL A 134 -24.30 -1.93 -15.76
CA VAL A 134 -25.47 -1.76 -16.62
C VAL A 134 -25.96 -0.32 -16.50
N GLN A 135 -26.26 0.28 -17.66
CA GLN A 135 -26.70 1.66 -17.77
C GLN A 135 -28.15 1.68 -18.25
N HIS A 136 -28.99 2.42 -17.55
CA HIS A 136 -30.38 2.65 -17.92
C HIS A 136 -30.67 4.15 -18.04
N GLU A 137 -31.43 4.55 -19.03
CA GLU A 137 -31.86 5.93 -19.15
C GLU A 137 -32.75 6.31 -17.95
N ASP A 138 -32.48 7.48 -17.38
CA ASP A 138 -33.34 8.04 -16.34
C ASP A 138 -34.43 8.89 -16.98
N VAL A 139 -35.59 8.31 -17.11
CA VAL A 139 -36.76 8.98 -17.73
C VAL A 139 -37.26 10.21 -16.94
N THR A 140 -36.74 10.42 -15.74
CA THR A 140 -37.14 11.55 -14.87
C THR A 140 -36.21 12.76 -15.02
N ALA A 141 -35.06 12.62 -15.69
CA ALA A 141 -34.08 13.67 -15.87
C ALA A 141 -33.39 13.58 -17.23
N ASP A 142 -33.45 14.67 -17.99
CA ASP A 142 -32.86 14.76 -19.33
C ASP A 142 -31.34 14.51 -19.28
N ASN A 143 -30.87 13.69 -20.21
CA ASN A 143 -29.45 13.30 -20.33
C ASN A 143 -28.82 12.74 -19.04
N HIS A 144 -29.61 12.00 -18.28
CA HIS A 144 -29.17 11.29 -17.08
C HIS A 144 -29.34 9.77 -17.22
N MET A 145 -28.50 9.05 -16.48
CA MET A 145 -28.49 7.59 -16.47
C MET A 145 -28.50 7.06 -15.04
N ILE A 146 -29.25 6.00 -14.83
CA ILE A 146 -29.15 5.14 -13.66
C ILE A 146 -28.08 4.09 -13.96
N VAL A 147 -27.13 3.92 -13.08
CA VAL A 147 -26.03 2.97 -13.26
C VAL A 147 -26.13 1.89 -12.17
N ASP A 148 -26.29 0.64 -12.59
CA ASP A 148 -26.27 -0.54 -11.72
C ASP A 148 -24.90 -1.22 -11.80
N ILE A 149 -24.18 -1.29 -10.68
CA ILE A 149 -22.95 -2.04 -10.54
C ILE A 149 -23.26 -3.39 -9.91
N ASN A 150 -23.20 -4.44 -10.72
CA ASN A 150 -23.43 -5.81 -10.31
C ASN A 150 -22.11 -6.50 -10.04
N VAL A 151 -21.87 -6.97 -8.81
CA VAL A 151 -20.62 -7.63 -8.43
C VAL A 151 -20.91 -9.08 -8.03
N ASN A 152 -20.41 -9.99 -8.83
CA ASN A 152 -20.36 -11.42 -8.50
C ASN A 152 -18.94 -11.76 -8.04
N LYS A 153 -18.80 -12.01 -6.74
CA LYS A 153 -17.48 -12.25 -6.12
C LYS A 153 -16.94 -13.63 -6.37
N ASN A 154 -17.80 -14.58 -6.77
CA ASN A 154 -17.47 -15.99 -6.81
C ASN A 154 -16.85 -16.49 -5.49
N ASP A 155 -16.11 -17.59 -5.52
CA ASP A 155 -15.51 -18.18 -4.33
C ASP A 155 -14.08 -17.68 -4.11
N LYS A 156 -13.65 -17.72 -2.83
CA LYS A 156 -12.25 -17.46 -2.47
C LYS A 156 -11.39 -18.65 -2.81
N ILE A 157 -10.20 -18.36 -3.31
CA ILE A 157 -9.21 -19.40 -3.54
C ILE A 157 -8.55 -19.76 -2.20
N LEU A 158 -8.56 -21.04 -1.88
CA LEU A 158 -7.98 -21.61 -0.65
C LEU A 158 -6.73 -22.42 -0.96
N ILE A 159 -5.75 -22.36 -0.09
CA ILE A 159 -4.56 -23.20 -0.16
C ILE A 159 -4.90 -24.57 0.43
N ARG A 160 -4.76 -25.63 -0.37
CA ARG A 160 -4.91 -27.01 0.05
C ARG A 160 -3.63 -27.48 0.75
N LYS A 161 -2.49 -27.35 0.06
CA LYS A 161 -1.18 -27.82 0.54
C LYS A 161 -0.03 -26.94 0.04
N ILE A 162 0.98 -26.80 0.87
CA ILE A 162 2.25 -26.17 0.55
C ILE A 162 3.32 -27.26 0.50
N HIS A 163 3.98 -27.39 -0.65
CA HIS A 163 5.07 -28.32 -0.87
C HIS A 163 6.37 -27.53 -0.90
N ILE A 164 7.30 -27.87 0.01
CA ILE A 164 8.64 -27.28 0.05
C ILE A 164 9.63 -28.39 -0.27
N THR A 165 10.48 -28.15 -1.27
CA THR A 165 11.50 -29.08 -1.77
C THR A 165 12.89 -28.44 -1.76
N GLY A 166 13.95 -29.23 -1.90
CA GLY A 166 15.34 -28.72 -1.90
C GLY A 166 15.93 -28.43 -0.51
N VAL A 167 15.24 -28.84 0.55
CA VAL A 167 15.68 -28.75 1.94
C VAL A 167 15.51 -30.11 2.63
N ASP A 168 16.21 -30.29 3.75
CA ASP A 168 16.07 -31.52 4.55
C ASP A 168 14.63 -31.62 5.09
N PRO A 169 14.05 -32.83 5.18
CA PRO A 169 12.65 -33.02 5.59
C PRO A 169 12.32 -32.39 6.95
N GLU A 170 13.28 -32.38 7.87
CA GLU A 170 13.15 -31.79 9.23
C GLU A 170 12.97 -30.27 9.19
N LEU A 171 13.45 -29.58 8.14
CA LEU A 171 13.34 -28.12 7.97
C LEU A 171 12.01 -27.70 7.37
N VAL A 172 11.27 -28.60 6.71
CA VAL A 172 10.01 -28.26 6.01
C VAL A 172 8.97 -27.68 6.97
N THR A 173 8.74 -28.30 8.12
CA THR A 173 7.76 -27.83 9.11
C THR A 173 8.16 -26.47 9.71
N PRO A 174 9.41 -26.25 10.18
CA PRO A 174 9.85 -24.94 10.60
C PRO A 174 9.74 -23.84 9.54
N LEU A 175 10.02 -24.15 8.26
CA LEU A 175 9.86 -23.19 7.16
C LEU A 175 8.39 -22.85 6.89
N LYS A 176 7.49 -23.84 6.90
CA LYS A 176 6.05 -23.56 6.83
C LYS A 176 5.57 -22.70 8.00
N ASN A 177 6.11 -22.92 9.20
CA ASN A 177 5.78 -22.10 10.37
C ASN A 177 6.37 -20.69 10.30
N ALA A 178 7.39 -20.43 9.49
CA ALA A 178 7.93 -19.11 9.24
C ALA A 178 7.00 -18.26 8.34
N MET A 179 6.17 -18.89 7.52
CA MET A 179 5.13 -18.23 6.74
C MET A 179 4.07 -17.67 7.69
N LYS A 180 4.07 -16.35 7.90
CA LYS A 180 3.21 -15.69 8.90
C LYS A 180 1.83 -15.37 8.37
N LYS A 181 1.70 -15.20 7.07
CA LYS A 181 0.49 -14.72 6.39
C LYS A 181 -0.29 -15.85 5.70
N THR A 182 0.40 -16.89 5.29
CA THR A 182 -0.10 -17.99 4.45
C THR A 182 0.04 -19.32 5.19
N SER A 183 -1.00 -20.16 5.16
CA SER A 183 -0.95 -21.49 5.78
C SER A 183 -1.76 -22.52 5.00
N ASP A 184 -1.37 -23.81 5.11
CA ASP A 184 -2.15 -24.95 4.63
C ASP A 184 -2.87 -25.70 5.78
N ARG A 185 -3.51 -26.81 5.45
CA ARG A 185 -4.22 -27.65 6.45
C ARG A 185 -3.28 -28.35 7.44
N SER A 186 -2.01 -28.55 7.09
CA SER A 186 -1.03 -29.28 7.91
C SER A 186 -0.38 -28.41 8.98
N THR A 187 -0.57 -27.09 8.93
CA THR A 187 0.05 -26.16 9.87
C THR A 187 -0.75 -26.12 11.18
N PHE A 188 -0.22 -26.76 12.23
CA PHE A 188 -0.92 -26.92 13.52
C PHE A 188 -1.12 -25.61 14.31
N LYS A 189 -0.41 -24.53 13.97
CA LYS A 189 -0.41 -23.25 14.70
C LYS A 189 -1.57 -22.30 14.37
N LYS A 190 -2.72 -22.77 13.93
CA LYS A 190 -3.86 -21.93 13.56
C LYS A 190 -4.44 -21.04 14.66
N TRP A 191 -4.13 -21.33 15.92
CA TRP A 191 -4.71 -20.62 17.07
C TRP A 191 -3.92 -19.40 17.52
N ILE A 192 -2.66 -19.30 17.12
CA ILE A 192 -1.72 -18.27 17.62
C ILE A 192 -1.30 -17.29 16.50
N THR A 193 -1.47 -17.66 15.23
CA THR A 193 -1.07 -16.81 14.10
C THR A 193 -2.29 -16.44 13.26
N PHE A 194 -2.41 -15.17 12.91
CA PHE A 194 -3.39 -14.64 11.96
C PHE A 194 -3.18 -15.12 10.51
N SER A 195 -2.52 -16.27 10.33
CA SER A 195 -2.27 -16.84 9.01
C SER A 195 -3.57 -17.32 8.36
N SER A 196 -3.71 -17.06 7.08
CA SER A 196 -4.91 -17.37 6.31
C SER A 196 -4.66 -18.52 5.35
N ARG A 197 -5.62 -19.43 5.23
CA ARG A 197 -5.65 -20.41 4.14
C ARG A 197 -6.11 -19.83 2.80
N LYS A 198 -6.53 -18.58 2.77
CA LYS A 198 -6.83 -17.89 1.52
C LYS A 198 -5.55 -17.60 0.78
N PHE A 199 -5.53 -17.89 -0.51
CA PHE A 199 -4.40 -17.48 -1.33
C PHE A 199 -4.48 -15.99 -1.62
N LEU A 200 -3.52 -15.24 -1.08
CA LEU A 200 -3.34 -13.80 -1.26
C LEU A 200 -1.95 -13.57 -1.85
N PRO A 201 -1.83 -13.26 -3.15
CA PRO A 201 -0.53 -13.18 -3.82
C PRO A 201 0.48 -12.27 -3.13
N GLU A 202 0.08 -11.06 -2.73
CA GLU A 202 0.98 -10.12 -2.04
C GLU A 202 1.52 -10.68 -0.71
N LYS A 203 0.66 -11.32 0.07
CA LYS A 203 1.05 -11.94 1.34
C LYS A 203 1.91 -13.17 1.17
N TYR A 204 1.71 -13.89 0.08
CA TYR A 204 2.54 -15.02 -0.26
C TYR A 204 3.95 -14.58 -0.69
N GLU A 205 4.08 -13.46 -1.41
CA GLU A 205 5.39 -12.85 -1.71
C GLU A 205 6.14 -12.46 -0.44
N GLU A 206 5.47 -11.84 0.54
CA GLU A 206 6.07 -11.54 1.85
C GLU A 206 6.54 -12.82 2.56
N ASP A 207 5.75 -13.89 2.52
CA ASP A 207 6.07 -15.16 3.18
C ASP A 207 7.28 -15.87 2.57
N LYS A 208 7.53 -15.71 1.26
CA LYS A 208 8.78 -16.17 0.65
C LYS A 208 10.00 -15.48 1.27
N GLY A 209 9.88 -14.18 1.54
CA GLY A 209 10.90 -13.43 2.29
C GLY A 209 11.14 -14.03 3.69
N PHE A 210 10.08 -14.31 4.44
CA PHE A 210 10.22 -14.92 5.78
C PHE A 210 10.85 -16.32 5.76
N ILE A 211 10.63 -17.09 4.68
CA ILE A 211 11.32 -18.38 4.49
C ILE A 211 12.83 -18.18 4.33
N ILE A 212 13.23 -17.21 3.50
CA ILE A 212 14.65 -16.89 3.30
C ILE A 212 15.27 -16.35 4.59
N ASP A 213 14.61 -15.42 5.27
CA ASP A 213 15.06 -14.91 6.58
C ASP A 213 15.26 -16.03 7.58
N LYS A 214 14.36 -17.03 7.59
CA LYS A 214 14.48 -18.18 8.47
C LYS A 214 15.68 -19.06 8.11
N LEU A 215 15.94 -19.28 6.83
CA LEU A 215 17.13 -20.01 6.37
C LEU A 215 18.41 -19.22 6.69
N ASN A 216 18.41 -17.92 6.49
CA ASN A 216 19.52 -17.03 6.85
C ASN A 216 19.80 -17.07 8.36
N SER A 217 18.75 -17.16 9.20
CA SER A 217 18.91 -17.31 10.66
C SER A 217 19.56 -18.66 11.08
N TRP A 218 19.56 -19.62 10.18
CA TRP A 218 20.27 -20.90 10.36
C TRP A 218 21.63 -20.94 9.65
N GLY A 219 22.12 -19.78 9.21
CA GLY A 219 23.42 -19.63 8.57
C GLY A 219 23.45 -19.96 7.07
N TYR A 220 22.32 -20.25 6.46
CA TYR A 220 22.27 -20.50 5.02
C TYR A 220 22.20 -19.17 4.24
N ARG A 221 23.34 -18.48 4.16
CA ARG A 221 23.48 -17.15 3.54
C ARG A 221 22.99 -17.11 2.08
N ASP A 222 23.29 -18.15 1.31
CA ASP A 222 23.01 -18.23 -0.12
C ASP A 222 21.65 -18.86 -0.43
N ALA A 223 20.78 -18.95 0.57
CA ALA A 223 19.46 -19.52 0.40
C ALA A 223 18.60 -18.68 -0.54
N LEU A 224 17.96 -19.32 -1.48
CA LEU A 224 17.04 -18.66 -2.41
C LEU A 224 15.92 -19.60 -2.86
N VAL A 225 14.81 -19.01 -3.25
CA VAL A 225 13.71 -19.70 -3.93
C VAL A 225 14.08 -19.84 -5.40
N VAL A 226 14.22 -21.07 -5.91
CA VAL A 226 14.61 -21.36 -7.30
C VAL A 226 13.40 -21.67 -8.18
N THR A 227 12.36 -22.22 -7.60
CA THR A 227 11.10 -22.48 -8.29
C THR A 227 9.93 -22.09 -7.40
N ASP A 228 8.91 -21.53 -8.03
CA ASP A 228 7.71 -21.05 -7.37
C ASP A 228 6.53 -21.25 -8.31
N SER A 229 5.59 -22.09 -7.93
CA SER A 229 4.39 -22.31 -8.72
C SER A 229 3.14 -22.50 -7.85
N VAL A 230 2.06 -21.91 -8.31
CA VAL A 230 0.73 -22.04 -7.72
C VAL A 230 -0.14 -22.80 -8.70
N VAL A 231 -0.48 -24.03 -8.36
CA VAL A 231 -1.20 -24.95 -9.25
C VAL A 231 -2.66 -25.06 -8.82
N PRO A 232 -3.61 -24.69 -9.68
CA PRO A 232 -5.02 -24.93 -9.44
C PRO A 232 -5.32 -26.45 -9.38
N ILE A 233 -5.99 -26.88 -8.34
CA ILE A 233 -6.40 -28.28 -8.16
C ILE A 233 -7.88 -28.44 -8.52
N ASP A 234 -8.68 -27.46 -8.16
CA ASP A 234 -10.08 -27.34 -8.52
C ASP A 234 -10.50 -25.84 -8.56
N ALA A 235 -11.79 -25.57 -8.73
CA ALA A 235 -12.31 -24.20 -8.83
C ALA A 235 -12.03 -23.32 -7.60
N LYS A 236 -11.74 -23.91 -6.42
CA LYS A 236 -11.59 -23.21 -5.13
C LYS A 236 -10.27 -23.45 -4.44
N HIS A 237 -9.45 -24.40 -4.91
CA HIS A 237 -8.22 -24.81 -4.24
C HIS A 237 -6.99 -24.73 -5.13
N VAL A 238 -5.89 -24.33 -4.51
CA VAL A 238 -4.55 -24.36 -5.12
C VAL A 238 -3.58 -25.11 -4.22
N ASP A 239 -2.59 -25.74 -4.85
CA ASP A 239 -1.37 -26.21 -4.20
C ASP A 239 -0.23 -25.27 -4.56
N ILE A 240 0.65 -25.02 -3.57
CA ILE A 240 1.85 -24.20 -3.75
C ILE A 240 3.06 -25.12 -3.75
N TYR A 241 3.94 -24.94 -4.72
CA TYR A 241 5.20 -25.68 -4.84
C TYR A 241 6.36 -24.70 -4.78
N LEU A 242 7.16 -24.80 -3.73
CA LEU A 242 8.36 -24.01 -3.49
C LEU A 242 9.59 -24.89 -3.57
N GLY A 243 10.45 -24.64 -4.55
CA GLY A 243 11.78 -25.25 -4.62
C GLY A 243 12.82 -24.29 -4.04
N ILE A 244 13.54 -24.75 -3.04
CA ILE A 244 14.53 -23.96 -2.32
C ILE A 244 15.93 -24.55 -2.58
N ARG A 245 16.89 -23.66 -2.82
CA ARG A 245 18.31 -23.97 -2.76
C ARG A 245 18.86 -23.33 -1.50
N LYS A 246 19.11 -24.13 -0.44
CA LYS A 246 19.56 -23.62 0.86
C LYS A 246 21.05 -23.25 0.86
N GLY A 247 21.87 -23.85 -0.01
CA GLY A 247 23.30 -23.66 0.02
C GLY A 247 23.97 -24.33 1.24
N LYS A 248 25.13 -23.83 1.61
CA LYS A 248 25.88 -24.28 2.81
C LYS A 248 25.74 -23.29 3.97
N LYS A 249 26.07 -23.74 5.17
CA LYS A 249 26.15 -22.87 6.34
C LYS A 249 27.44 -22.06 6.34
N TYR A 250 27.34 -20.83 6.80
CA TYR A 250 28.48 -19.92 6.95
C TYR A 250 28.67 -19.54 8.42
N TYR A 251 29.93 -19.24 8.79
CA TYR A 251 30.35 -18.87 10.13
C TYR A 251 31.13 -17.57 10.10
N VAL A 252 30.99 -16.78 11.16
CA VAL A 252 31.73 -15.54 11.32
C VAL A 252 33.18 -15.84 11.66
N ARG A 253 34.13 -15.33 10.84
CA ARG A 253 35.55 -15.46 11.10
C ARG A 253 36.10 -14.23 11.82
N ASN A 254 35.80 -13.03 11.33
CA ASN A 254 36.19 -11.76 11.93
C ASN A 254 35.07 -10.74 11.83
N ILE A 255 35.04 -9.81 12.78
CA ILE A 255 34.16 -8.62 12.76
C ILE A 255 35.04 -7.41 13.05
N ASN A 256 35.23 -6.55 12.06
CA ASN A 256 35.96 -5.31 12.20
C ASN A 256 35.02 -4.11 12.20
N TRP A 257 35.33 -3.11 13.01
CA TRP A 257 34.58 -1.86 13.07
C TRP A 257 35.42 -0.75 12.45
N VAL A 258 34.81 0.05 11.57
CA VAL A 258 35.46 1.13 10.84
C VAL A 258 34.58 2.38 10.86
N GLY A 259 35.20 3.53 11.16
CA GLY A 259 34.50 4.84 11.18
C GLY A 259 33.86 5.20 12.51
N ASN A 260 33.96 4.34 13.52
CA ASN A 260 33.48 4.59 14.89
C ASN A 260 34.56 5.34 15.69
N THR A 261 34.40 6.64 15.80
CA THR A 261 35.32 7.51 16.59
C THR A 261 34.75 7.86 17.96
N ILE A 262 33.44 7.83 18.12
CA ILE A 262 32.71 8.20 19.34
C ILE A 262 32.68 7.05 20.35
N TYR A 263 32.41 5.83 19.85
CA TYR A 263 32.32 4.64 20.68
C TYR A 263 33.43 3.64 20.35
N PRO A 264 34.09 3.04 21.35
CA PRO A 264 35.13 2.04 21.12
C PRO A 264 34.53 0.77 20.50
N SER A 265 35.30 0.12 19.64
CA SER A 265 34.88 -1.10 18.90
C SER A 265 34.46 -2.23 19.84
N GLU A 266 35.13 -2.37 21.01
CA GLU A 266 34.81 -3.39 22.02
C GLU A 266 33.40 -3.21 22.58
N GLY A 267 32.99 -1.95 22.83
CA GLY A 267 31.63 -1.66 23.33
C GLY A 267 30.56 -1.97 22.28
N LEU A 268 30.81 -1.59 21.03
CA LEU A 268 29.88 -1.88 19.93
C LEU A 268 29.78 -3.40 19.68
N ALA A 269 30.91 -4.12 19.72
CA ALA A 269 30.94 -5.57 19.59
C ALA A 269 30.21 -6.29 20.72
N ALA A 270 30.37 -5.82 21.95
CA ALA A 270 29.64 -6.37 23.11
C ALA A 270 28.11 -6.21 22.94
N THR A 271 27.68 -5.08 22.42
CA THR A 271 26.25 -4.80 22.14
C THR A 271 25.73 -5.61 20.96
N LEU A 272 26.54 -5.85 19.93
CA LEU A 272 26.16 -6.67 18.77
C LEU A 272 25.86 -8.12 19.17
N LYS A 273 26.54 -8.65 20.19
CA LYS A 273 26.37 -10.03 20.70
C LYS A 273 26.64 -11.12 19.65
N MET A 274 27.43 -10.81 18.64
CA MET A 274 27.92 -11.75 17.63
C MET A 274 29.45 -11.76 17.67
N LYS A 275 30.06 -12.94 17.62
CA LYS A 275 31.52 -13.10 17.76
C LYS A 275 32.08 -14.09 16.75
N LYS A 276 33.38 -14.13 16.65
CA LYS A 276 34.12 -15.13 15.88
C LYS A 276 33.73 -16.55 16.25
N GLY A 277 33.44 -17.37 15.24
CA GLY A 277 33.01 -18.74 15.36
C GLY A 277 31.49 -18.95 15.44
N ASP A 278 30.75 -17.89 15.62
CA ASP A 278 29.28 -17.96 15.62
C ASP A 278 28.77 -18.29 14.22
N LEU A 279 27.60 -18.91 14.17
CA LEU A 279 26.85 -19.10 12.93
C LEU A 279 26.52 -17.73 12.33
N TYR A 280 26.71 -17.55 11.02
CA TYR A 280 26.40 -16.30 10.35
C TYR A 280 24.88 -16.12 10.19
N ASP A 281 24.26 -15.65 11.25
CA ASP A 281 22.85 -15.31 11.30
C ASP A 281 22.64 -13.86 10.89
N GLN A 282 22.34 -13.63 9.60
CA GLN A 282 22.10 -12.29 9.05
C GLN A 282 20.88 -11.62 9.70
N THR A 283 19.85 -12.39 9.99
CA THR A 283 18.62 -11.87 10.60
C THR A 283 18.90 -11.38 12.02
N PHE A 284 19.61 -12.16 12.82
CA PHE A 284 20.05 -11.76 14.16
C PHE A 284 20.94 -10.52 14.09
N MET A 285 21.94 -10.52 13.21
CA MET A 285 22.87 -9.39 13.05
C MET A 285 22.11 -8.10 12.75
N MET A 286 21.22 -8.09 11.76
CA MET A 286 20.46 -6.89 11.39
C MET A 286 19.54 -6.42 12.52
N LYS A 287 18.95 -7.36 13.25
CA LYS A 287 18.13 -7.08 14.41
C LYS A 287 18.95 -6.40 15.52
N ARG A 288 20.14 -6.93 15.83
CA ARG A 288 21.06 -6.37 16.82
C ARG A 288 21.65 -5.01 16.40
N LEU A 289 21.78 -4.77 15.10
CA LEU A 289 22.27 -3.48 14.60
C LEU A 289 21.20 -2.36 14.67
N GLN A 290 19.91 -2.68 14.39
CA GLN A 290 18.91 -1.65 14.12
C GLN A 290 17.55 -1.83 14.80
N ALA A 291 17.10 -3.06 15.05
CA ALA A 291 15.69 -3.32 15.40
C ALA A 291 15.44 -3.52 16.89
N ASP A 292 16.40 -4.08 17.63
CA ASP A 292 16.23 -4.33 19.06
C ASP A 292 16.22 -3.01 19.86
N GLU A 293 15.56 -2.99 20.99
CA GLU A 293 15.54 -1.82 21.88
C GLU A 293 16.96 -1.43 22.35
N ASP A 294 17.81 -2.43 22.58
CA ASP A 294 19.23 -2.29 22.88
C ASP A 294 20.16 -2.47 21.66
N ALA A 295 19.67 -2.15 20.44
CA ALA A 295 20.45 -2.25 19.22
C ALA A 295 21.68 -1.31 19.24
N VAL A 296 22.73 -1.71 18.52
CA VAL A 296 23.97 -0.89 18.40
C VAL A 296 23.67 0.52 17.90
N GLY A 297 22.80 0.66 16.88
CA GLY A 297 22.38 1.94 16.34
C GLY A 297 21.72 2.85 17.38
N ASN A 298 21.02 2.28 18.36
CA ASN A 298 20.37 3.07 19.43
C ASN A 298 21.36 3.72 20.39
N GLN A 299 22.60 3.22 20.53
CA GLN A 299 23.64 3.93 21.28
C GLN A 299 23.93 5.31 20.65
N TYR A 300 23.96 5.37 19.32
CA TYR A 300 24.12 6.64 18.59
C TYR A 300 22.86 7.49 18.67
N TYR A 301 21.68 6.92 18.42
CA TYR A 301 20.41 7.64 18.39
C TYR A 301 20.04 8.21 19.77
N ASN A 302 20.36 7.52 20.86
CA ASN A 302 20.08 8.00 22.20
C ASN A 302 20.99 9.17 22.64
N ASN A 303 22.07 9.40 21.91
CA ASN A 303 23.00 10.50 22.13
C ASN A 303 22.99 11.53 20.97
N GLY A 304 21.87 11.65 20.28
CA GLY A 304 21.63 12.69 19.29
C GLY A 304 22.15 12.42 17.89
N TYR A 305 22.85 11.33 17.65
CA TYR A 305 23.44 11.02 16.33
C TYR A 305 22.42 10.40 15.39
N VAL A 306 21.35 11.13 15.10
CA VAL A 306 20.22 10.68 14.26
C VAL A 306 20.62 10.40 12.80
N PHE A 307 21.72 11.00 12.35
CA PHE A 307 22.26 10.79 11.00
C PHE A 307 23.25 9.61 10.93
N SER A 308 23.48 8.93 12.05
CA SER A 308 24.37 7.78 12.08
C SER A 308 23.79 6.59 11.30
N SER A 309 24.66 5.82 10.71
CA SER A 309 24.32 4.56 10.06
C SER A 309 25.40 3.52 10.27
N ILE A 310 25.00 2.26 10.41
CA ILE A 310 25.91 1.13 10.51
C ILE A 310 25.56 0.17 9.38
N LYS A 311 26.53 -0.05 8.48
CA LYS A 311 26.37 -0.94 7.33
C LYS A 311 27.30 -2.13 7.47
N PRO A 312 26.77 -3.35 7.68
CA PRO A 312 27.58 -4.56 7.63
C PRO A 312 27.98 -4.85 6.18
N VAL A 313 29.26 -5.10 5.96
CA VAL A 313 29.82 -5.46 4.66
C VAL A 313 30.63 -6.75 4.79
N GLU A 314 30.34 -7.71 3.94
CA GLU A 314 31.13 -8.91 3.79
C GLU A 314 32.36 -8.59 2.97
N VAL A 315 33.52 -8.48 3.62
CA VAL A 315 34.77 -8.07 2.94
C VAL A 315 35.54 -9.26 2.39
N ASN A 316 35.35 -10.44 2.95
CA ASN A 316 35.94 -11.66 2.44
C ASN A 316 35.07 -12.88 2.77
N VAL A 317 35.01 -13.83 1.84
CA VAL A 317 34.31 -15.10 1.99
C VAL A 317 35.24 -16.20 1.53
N GLU A 318 35.69 -17.02 2.46
CA GLU A 318 36.62 -18.11 2.19
C GLU A 318 36.07 -19.42 2.74
N GLY A 319 35.78 -20.36 1.85
CA GLY A 319 35.14 -21.62 2.25
C GLY A 319 33.75 -21.35 2.83
N ASP A 320 33.58 -21.66 4.10
CA ASP A 320 32.36 -21.43 4.90
C ASP A 320 32.50 -20.27 5.90
N SER A 321 33.57 -19.50 5.78
CA SER A 321 33.94 -18.45 6.74
C SER A 321 33.79 -17.07 6.12
N ILE A 322 33.23 -16.14 6.91
CA ILE A 322 32.95 -14.75 6.46
C ILE A 322 33.65 -13.76 7.37
N ASP A 323 34.34 -12.80 6.75
CA ASP A 323 34.85 -11.62 7.42
C ASP A 323 33.87 -10.46 7.21
N LEU A 324 33.47 -9.86 8.31
CA LEU A 324 32.54 -8.72 8.34
C LEU A 324 33.29 -7.43 8.67
N GLU A 325 32.91 -6.38 8.00
CA GLU A 325 33.30 -5.02 8.34
C GLU A 325 32.06 -4.19 8.62
N MET A 326 31.92 -3.72 9.85
CA MET A 326 30.84 -2.81 10.26
C MET A 326 31.26 -1.38 9.97
N ARG A 327 30.78 -0.83 8.86
CA ARG A 327 31.05 0.54 8.44
C ARG A 327 30.11 1.50 9.13
N VAL A 328 30.66 2.29 10.04
CA VAL A 328 29.94 3.28 10.82
C VAL A 328 30.11 4.66 10.20
N THR A 329 29.01 5.33 9.94
CA THR A 329 28.98 6.75 9.66
C THR A 329 28.27 7.42 10.82
N GLU A 330 28.98 8.26 11.59
CA GLU A 330 28.43 8.78 12.86
C GLU A 330 27.57 10.02 12.64
N GLY A 331 28.00 10.91 11.73
CA GLY A 331 27.30 12.16 11.47
C GLY A 331 27.45 13.18 12.61
N THR A 332 26.59 14.19 12.62
CA THR A 332 26.53 15.22 13.65
C THR A 332 25.37 14.96 14.61
N GLN A 333 25.50 15.48 15.84
CA GLN A 333 24.38 15.47 16.78
C GLN A 333 23.26 16.40 16.32
N ALA A 334 22.02 16.01 16.61
CA ALA A 334 20.83 16.79 16.31
C ALA A 334 20.02 17.06 17.58
N THR A 335 19.36 18.22 17.61
CA THR A 335 18.44 18.63 18.67
C THR A 335 17.01 18.65 18.18
N LEU A 336 16.05 18.50 19.08
CA LEU A 336 14.63 18.60 18.77
C LEU A 336 14.26 20.05 18.46
N ASN A 337 13.63 20.28 17.32
CA ASN A 337 13.14 21.60 16.92
C ASN A 337 11.65 21.74 17.22
N ARG A 338 10.80 20.96 16.59
CA ARG A 338 9.36 21.04 16.74
C ARG A 338 8.77 19.69 17.15
N ILE A 339 7.88 19.74 18.15
CA ILE A 339 7.09 18.60 18.59
C ILE A 339 5.63 18.92 18.37
N ARG A 340 4.98 18.14 17.50
CA ARG A 340 3.58 18.31 17.11
C ARG A 340 2.77 17.07 17.43
N PHE A 341 1.45 17.24 17.49
CA PHE A 341 0.48 16.16 17.60
C PHE A 341 -0.47 16.21 16.40
N ALA A 342 -0.89 15.07 15.91
CA ALA A 342 -1.85 14.94 14.83
C ALA A 342 -2.92 13.91 15.21
N GLY A 343 -4.21 14.25 15.06
CA GLY A 343 -5.34 13.35 15.32
C GLY A 343 -5.80 13.31 16.79
N ASN A 344 -5.51 14.34 17.57
CA ASN A 344 -5.89 14.46 19.00
C ASN A 344 -7.23 15.20 19.22
N ASP A 345 -8.26 14.89 18.45
CA ASP A 345 -9.53 15.64 18.43
C ASP A 345 -10.29 15.68 19.76
N ARG A 346 -9.99 14.78 20.70
CA ARG A 346 -10.69 14.65 21.99
C ARG A 346 -9.85 15.03 23.21
N VAL A 347 -8.54 15.28 23.03
CA VAL A 347 -7.61 15.57 24.14
C VAL A 347 -6.88 16.87 23.88
N TYR A 348 -6.88 17.76 24.85
CA TYR A 348 -6.17 19.04 24.72
C TYR A 348 -4.65 18.86 24.66
N ASP A 349 -3.99 19.60 23.82
CA ASP A 349 -2.52 19.59 23.62
C ASP A 349 -1.73 19.69 24.93
N HIS A 350 -2.17 20.51 25.86
CA HIS A 350 -1.46 20.71 27.14
C HIS A 350 -1.46 19.45 28.01
N VAL A 351 -2.50 18.60 27.91
CA VAL A 351 -2.56 17.30 28.61
C VAL A 351 -1.55 16.35 28.04
N ILE A 352 -1.48 16.27 26.71
CA ILE A 352 -0.54 15.41 25.99
C ILE A 352 0.90 15.86 26.25
N ARG A 353 1.16 17.18 26.24
CA ARG A 353 2.50 17.74 26.46
C ARG A 353 3.08 17.43 27.84
N ARG A 354 2.25 17.18 28.82
CA ARG A 354 2.71 16.82 30.19
C ARG A 354 3.32 15.42 30.24
N GLU A 355 2.92 14.54 29.31
CA GLU A 355 3.43 13.18 29.23
C GLU A 355 4.70 13.07 28.36
N LEU A 356 5.12 14.17 27.71
CA LEU A 356 6.34 14.18 26.93
C LEU A 356 7.58 14.12 27.81
N ARG A 357 8.53 13.27 27.41
CA ARG A 357 9.87 13.20 28.01
C ARG A 357 10.90 14.04 27.27
N THR A 358 10.47 14.78 26.25
CA THR A 358 11.34 15.61 25.41
C THR A 358 10.74 17.00 25.21
N LYS A 359 11.62 17.99 25.04
CA LYS A 359 11.27 19.38 24.76
C LYS A 359 12.02 19.87 23.53
N PRO A 360 11.52 20.90 22.83
CA PRO A 360 12.31 21.61 21.83
C PRO A 360 13.63 22.10 22.43
N GLY A 361 14.75 21.86 21.73
CA GLY A 361 16.10 22.16 22.19
C GLY A 361 16.82 21.01 22.89
N ASP A 362 16.10 19.97 23.33
CA ASP A 362 16.74 18.78 23.89
C ASP A 362 17.50 18.01 22.79
N LEU A 363 18.55 17.30 23.19
CA LEU A 363 19.25 16.38 22.31
C LEU A 363 18.29 15.27 21.86
N PHE A 364 18.33 14.89 20.58
CA PHE A 364 17.52 13.79 20.09
C PHE A 364 17.84 12.49 20.86
N SER A 365 16.81 11.78 21.28
CA SER A 365 16.94 10.48 21.95
C SER A 365 15.80 9.55 21.56
N MET A 366 16.13 8.44 20.94
CA MET A 366 15.16 7.42 20.55
C MET A 366 14.49 6.80 21.79
N GLU A 367 15.24 6.57 22.86
CA GLU A 367 14.72 6.05 24.12
C GLU A 367 13.67 6.98 24.74
N ALA A 368 13.93 8.31 24.74
CA ALA A 368 12.99 9.28 25.26
C ALA A 368 11.69 9.34 24.42
N ILE A 369 11.81 9.19 23.11
CA ILE A 369 10.63 9.10 22.23
C ILE A 369 9.83 7.83 22.51
N GLN A 370 10.50 6.69 22.63
CA GLN A 370 9.83 5.41 22.95
C GLN A 370 9.17 5.43 24.33
N ARG A 371 9.78 6.07 25.31
CA ARG A 371 9.15 6.30 26.63
C ARG A 371 7.89 7.14 26.50
N THR A 372 7.95 8.25 25.76
CA THR A 372 6.78 9.08 25.48
C THR A 372 5.65 8.28 24.81
N VAL A 373 5.97 7.44 23.80
CA VAL A 373 5.00 6.57 23.15
C VAL A 373 4.32 5.63 24.16
N ARG A 374 5.10 4.99 25.05
CA ARG A 374 4.54 4.11 26.09
C ARG A 374 3.62 4.86 27.06
N GLU A 375 3.98 6.08 27.45
CA GLU A 375 3.16 6.91 28.34
C GLU A 375 1.87 7.38 27.69
N LEU A 376 1.92 7.84 26.43
CA LEU A 376 0.73 8.19 25.66
C LEU A 376 -0.18 6.98 25.44
N ALA A 377 0.39 5.80 25.18
CA ALA A 377 -0.37 4.56 25.06
C ALA A 377 -1.07 4.18 26.39
N SER A 378 -0.40 4.43 27.53
CA SER A 378 -0.95 4.13 28.88
C SER A 378 -2.10 5.03 29.30
N MET A 379 -2.27 6.19 28.67
CA MET A 379 -3.42 7.08 28.91
C MET A 379 -4.77 6.44 28.56
N GLY A 380 -4.77 5.34 27.78
CA GLY A 380 -5.96 4.59 27.41
C GLY A 380 -6.87 5.28 26.38
N GLN A 381 -6.56 6.51 25.98
CA GLN A 381 -7.35 7.31 25.03
C GLN A 381 -6.92 7.14 23.59
N PHE A 382 -5.67 6.71 23.35
CA PHE A 382 -5.09 6.55 22.04
C PHE A 382 -4.90 5.07 21.69
N ASP A 383 -4.91 4.77 20.39
CA ASP A 383 -4.58 3.45 19.88
C ASP A 383 -3.06 3.23 19.96
N PRO A 384 -2.59 2.33 20.86
CA PRO A 384 -1.16 2.11 21.07
C PRO A 384 -0.48 1.44 19.86
N GLU A 385 -1.20 0.62 19.10
CA GLU A 385 -0.66 -0.05 17.93
C GLU A 385 -0.40 0.96 16.81
N TYR A 386 -1.38 1.80 16.52
CA TYR A 386 -1.24 2.88 15.54
C TYR A 386 -0.10 3.84 15.89
N LEU A 387 -0.04 4.30 17.13
CA LEU A 387 1.02 5.21 17.60
C LEU A 387 2.41 4.59 17.45
N THR A 388 2.59 3.32 17.84
CA THR A 388 3.87 2.62 17.75
C THR A 388 4.31 2.39 16.31
N GLN A 389 3.39 2.07 15.41
CA GLN A 389 3.71 1.81 14.00
C GLN A 389 4.02 3.08 13.21
N GLU A 390 3.33 4.19 13.51
CA GLU A 390 3.40 5.40 12.70
C GLU A 390 4.42 6.43 13.20
N ILE A 391 4.86 6.36 14.46
CA ILE A 391 5.78 7.38 15.03
C ILE A 391 7.08 7.49 14.23
N PHE A 392 7.69 6.36 13.85
CA PHE A 392 8.98 6.36 13.15
C PHE A 392 8.92 7.00 11.77
N LYS A 393 7.75 6.98 11.11
CA LYS A 393 7.53 7.64 9.82
C LYS A 393 7.40 9.17 9.96
N ASN A 394 7.19 9.64 11.18
CA ASN A 394 6.92 11.03 11.51
C ASN A 394 8.08 11.73 12.28
N ILE A 395 9.25 11.10 12.30
CA ILE A 395 10.51 11.70 12.73
C ILE A 395 11.21 12.22 11.48
N ARG A 396 11.45 13.53 11.43
CA ARG A 396 12.01 14.22 10.26
C ARG A 396 13.31 14.94 10.63
N PRO A 397 14.47 14.28 10.44
CA PRO A 397 15.76 14.93 10.63
C PRO A 397 16.08 15.88 9.47
N ASP A 398 16.66 17.02 9.79
CA ASP A 398 17.19 18.00 8.84
C ASP A 398 18.71 18.11 9.01
N GLY A 399 19.46 17.58 8.06
CA GLY A 399 20.91 17.59 8.09
C GLY A 399 21.54 18.97 7.86
N GLN A 400 20.80 19.93 7.30
CA GLN A 400 21.32 21.29 7.11
C GLN A 400 21.30 22.10 8.41
N THR A 401 20.25 21.94 9.18
CA THR A 401 20.08 22.67 10.46
C THR A 401 20.57 21.88 11.67
N GLY A 402 20.83 20.58 11.54
CA GLY A 402 21.14 19.69 12.66
C GLY A 402 19.98 19.54 13.63
N THR A 403 18.74 19.59 13.15
CA THR A 403 17.55 19.52 13.98
C THR A 403 16.62 18.39 13.55
N VAL A 404 15.67 18.03 14.44
CA VAL A 404 14.66 17.00 14.19
C VAL A 404 13.28 17.53 14.54
N ASP A 405 12.36 17.42 13.58
CA ASP A 405 10.94 17.65 13.84
C ASP A 405 10.25 16.30 14.10
N ILE A 406 9.40 16.25 15.12
CA ILE A 406 8.62 15.07 15.49
C ILE A 406 7.13 15.38 15.46
N THR A 407 6.35 14.51 14.84
CA THR A 407 4.89 14.56 14.92
C THR A 407 4.38 13.24 15.53
N TYR A 408 3.77 13.29 16.72
CA TYR A 408 3.12 12.13 17.32
C TYR A 408 1.76 11.90 16.64
N PRO A 409 1.58 10.79 15.91
CA PRO A 409 0.31 10.46 15.27
C PRO A 409 -0.62 9.82 16.31
N LEU A 410 -1.67 10.53 16.68
CA LEU A 410 -2.62 10.11 17.70
C LEU A 410 -3.93 9.71 17.05
N ALA A 411 -4.30 8.43 17.13
CA ALA A 411 -5.62 7.96 16.78
C ALA A 411 -6.41 7.69 18.06
N THR A 412 -7.56 8.33 18.25
CA THR A 412 -8.42 8.04 19.39
C THR A 412 -8.99 6.64 19.27
N LYS A 413 -8.99 5.87 20.37
CA LYS A 413 -9.74 4.62 20.42
C LYS A 413 -11.22 4.92 20.18
N GLY A 414 -11.84 4.19 19.24
CA GLY A 414 -13.29 4.23 19.03
C GLY A 414 -13.99 3.90 20.35
N GLY A 415 -14.93 4.77 20.78
CA GLY A 415 -15.59 4.68 22.08
C GLY A 415 -16.59 3.54 22.27
N ASP A 416 -16.65 2.57 21.34
CA ASP A 416 -17.58 1.45 21.39
C ASP A 416 -16.83 0.13 21.61
N GLN A 417 -16.26 -0.06 22.80
CA GLN A 417 -15.97 -1.39 23.30
C GLN A 417 -17.23 -1.91 23.98
N VAL A 418 -17.97 -2.77 23.29
CA VAL A 418 -18.98 -3.64 23.93
C VAL A 418 -18.20 -4.70 24.70
N GLU A 419 -18.01 -4.50 25.98
CA GLU A 419 -17.48 -5.52 26.89
C GLU A 419 -18.57 -6.57 27.10
N VAL A 420 -18.48 -7.67 26.37
CA VAL A 420 -19.33 -8.85 26.62
C VAL A 420 -18.63 -9.68 27.69
N SER A 421 -18.96 -9.44 28.95
CA SER A 421 -18.52 -10.30 30.04
C SER A 421 -19.52 -11.45 30.24
N ALA A 422 -19.08 -12.69 29.99
CA ALA A 422 -19.83 -13.89 30.34
C ALA A 422 -19.30 -14.42 31.68
N GLY A 423 -20.11 -14.34 32.73
CA GLY A 423 -19.79 -14.91 34.04
C GLY A 423 -20.56 -16.25 34.25
N TRP A 424 -19.87 -17.23 34.83
CA TRP A 424 -20.49 -18.47 35.29
C TRP A 424 -20.92 -18.30 36.76
N GLY A 425 -22.23 -18.32 37.00
CA GLY A 425 -22.78 -18.38 38.35
C GLY A 425 -23.50 -19.71 38.58
N GLN A 426 -23.77 -20.07 39.84
CA GLN A 426 -24.44 -21.32 40.21
C GLN A 426 -25.86 -21.54 39.56
N SER A 427 -26.37 -20.56 38.86
CA SER A 427 -27.68 -20.60 38.19
C SER A 427 -27.62 -20.49 36.65
N GLY A 428 -26.44 -20.67 36.01
CA GLY A 428 -26.31 -20.60 34.55
C GLY A 428 -25.57 -19.37 34.04
N ILE A 429 -25.44 -19.24 32.72
CA ILE A 429 -24.74 -18.13 32.05
C ILE A 429 -25.59 -16.86 32.16
N VAL A 430 -25.07 -15.83 32.79
CA VAL A 430 -25.66 -14.47 32.79
C VAL A 430 -24.85 -13.58 31.89
N GLY A 431 -25.43 -13.16 30.77
CA GLY A 431 -24.89 -12.12 29.87
C GLY A 431 -25.44 -10.74 30.29
N ARG A 432 -24.53 -9.76 30.31
CA ARG A 432 -24.87 -8.34 30.47
C ARG A 432 -24.31 -7.53 29.29
#